data_04bd1213ffe6b49f3a9770063a0f0c95
#
_entry.id   04bd1213ffe6b49f3a9770063a0f0c95
#
_cell.length_a   1.000
_cell.length_b   1.000
_cell.length_c   1.000
_cell.angle_alpha   90.00
_cell.angle_beta   90.00
_cell.angle_gamma   90.00
#
_symmetry.space_group_name_H-M   'P 1'
#
loop_
_entity.id
_entity.type
_entity.pdbx_description
1 polymer ?
#
loop_
_entity_poly.entity_id
_entity_poly.type
_entity_poly.pdbx_seq_one_letter_code
_entity_poly.pdbx_strand_id
1 'polypeptide(L)' 'MAHAQTHGEGPPAIGALLQYWRRARNLSQLALAHEANVSPRHVSFVETGRARPSRDMVLLLTDALAVPLRERNAFLLAA' A
#
# COMPACT_ATOMS: atom_id res chain seq x y z
N MET A 1 -27.14 1.19 4.41
CA MET A 1 -26.48 1.28 4.42
C MET A 1 -25.55 1.53 4.87
N ALA A 2 -25.59 1.62 5.08
CA ALA A 2 -24.74 1.86 5.30
C ALA A 2 -23.82 1.98 5.62
N HIS A 3 -23.63 1.61 5.64
CA HIS A 3 -22.67 1.68 5.80
C HIS A 3 -21.68 1.81 5.51
N ALA A 4 -22.11 1.42 5.44
CA ALA A 4 -20.98 1.34 4.92
C ALA A 4 -20.32 2.47 4.64
N GLN A 5 -20.80 3.01 4.43
CA GLN A 5 -20.29 4.01 4.18
C GLN A 5 -19.48 4.66 5.00
N THR A 6 -19.45 4.32 5.93
CA THR A 6 -18.58 4.94 6.75
C THR A 6 -17.23 4.97 6.26
N HIS A 7 -16.89 4.10 5.52
CA HIS A 7 -15.58 4.12 5.12
C HIS A 7 -15.23 5.19 4.22
N GLY A 8 -16.09 5.83 3.67
CA GLY A 8 -15.76 6.91 2.84
C GLY A 8 -15.31 8.11 3.54
N GLU A 9 -15.34 8.12 4.84
CA GLU A 9 -15.09 9.29 5.56
C GLU A 9 -13.69 9.58 5.88
N GLY A 10 -12.79 8.68 5.78
CA GLY A 10 -11.39 8.90 6.10
C GLY A 10 -10.52 8.64 4.90
N PRO A 11 -9.21 8.86 5.01
CA PRO A 11 -8.30 8.48 3.96
C PRO A 11 -8.29 6.98 3.77
N PRO A 12 -8.00 6.49 2.56
CA PRO A 12 -7.92 5.05 2.35
C PRO A 12 -6.85 4.44 3.23
N ALA A 13 -7.09 3.22 3.69
CA ALA A 13 -6.08 2.50 4.45
C ALA A 13 -4.88 2.22 3.57
N ILE A 14 -3.71 2.17 4.19
CA ILE A 14 -2.47 1.92 3.46
C ILE A 14 -2.54 0.61 2.67
N GLY A 15 -3.19 -0.41 3.24
CA GLY A 15 -3.31 -1.70 2.55
C GLY A 15 -4.09 -1.59 1.26
N ALA A 16 -5.17 -0.81 1.27
CA ALA A 16 -5.98 -0.62 0.07
C ALA A 16 -5.22 0.16 -1.00
N LEU A 17 -4.46 1.17 -0.60
CA LEU A 17 -3.63 1.93 -1.53
C LEU A 17 -2.56 1.03 -2.14
N LEU A 18 -1.91 0.23 -1.32
CA LEU A 18 -0.87 -0.65 -1.79
C LEU A 18 -1.41 -1.66 -2.79
N GLN A 19 -2.57 -2.24 -2.49
CA GLN A 19 -3.19 -3.20 -3.36
C GLN A 19 -3.60 -2.57 -4.69
N TYR A 20 -4.15 -1.36 -4.63
CA TYR A 20 -4.56 -0.64 -5.83
C TYR A 20 -3.39 -0.42 -6.78
N TRP A 21 -2.29 0.13 -6.26
CA TRP A 21 -1.14 0.43 -7.10
C TRP A 21 -0.46 -0.83 -7.60
N ARG A 22 -0.40 -1.87 -6.75
CA ARG A 22 0.19 -3.13 -7.15
C ARG A 22 -0.56 -3.73 -8.33
N ARG A 23 -1.88 -3.74 -8.24
CA ARG A 23 -2.71 -4.28 -9.32
C ARG A 23 -2.62 -3.42 -10.57
N ALA A 24 -2.54 -2.10 -10.40
CA ALA A 24 -2.38 -1.19 -11.53
C ALA A 24 -1.09 -1.44 -12.28
N ARG A 25 -0.06 -1.92 -11.59
CA ARG A 25 1.23 -2.26 -12.22
C ARG A 25 1.31 -3.73 -12.62
N ASN A 26 0.24 -4.49 -12.44
CA ASN A 26 0.23 -5.91 -12.80
C ASN A 26 1.27 -6.73 -12.04
N LEU A 27 1.48 -6.41 -10.77
CA LEU A 27 2.46 -7.13 -9.96
C LEU A 27 1.75 -8.02 -8.97
N SER A 28 2.28 -9.23 -8.75
CA SER A 28 1.87 -10.06 -7.63
C SER A 28 2.49 -9.51 -6.35
N GLN A 29 2.00 -9.97 -5.20
CA GLN A 29 2.62 -9.62 -3.93
C GLN A 29 4.09 -10.04 -3.91
N LEU A 30 4.38 -11.23 -4.43
CA LEU A 30 5.74 -11.73 -4.49
C LEU A 30 6.61 -10.86 -5.37
N ALA A 31 6.12 -10.49 -6.54
CA ALA A 31 6.88 -9.66 -7.46
C ALA A 31 7.16 -8.28 -6.86
N LEU A 32 6.16 -7.68 -6.21
CA LEU A 32 6.36 -6.40 -5.56
C LEU A 32 7.39 -6.51 -4.44
N ALA A 33 7.30 -7.55 -3.64
CA ALA A 33 8.25 -7.75 -2.55
C ALA A 33 9.68 -7.85 -3.08
N HIS A 34 9.85 -8.57 -4.17
CA HIS A 34 11.15 -8.71 -4.80
C HIS A 34 11.66 -7.37 -5.32
N GLU A 35 10.80 -6.62 -6.01
CA GLU A 35 11.17 -5.32 -6.55
C GLU A 35 11.55 -4.32 -5.44
N ALA A 36 10.81 -4.36 -4.36
CA ALA A 36 11.02 -3.44 -3.25
C ALA A 36 12.09 -3.94 -2.27
N ASN A 37 12.57 -5.16 -2.47
CA ASN A 37 13.54 -5.80 -1.58
C ASN A 37 13.01 -5.91 -0.16
N VAL A 38 11.76 -6.36 -0.04
CA VAL A 38 11.12 -6.56 1.25
C VAL A 38 10.52 -7.97 1.30
N SER A 39 10.08 -8.38 2.49
CA SER A 39 9.51 -9.71 2.67
C SER A 39 8.12 -9.81 2.02
N PRO A 40 7.82 -10.87 1.25
CA PRO A 40 6.48 -11.06 0.72
C PRO A 40 5.42 -11.15 1.82
N ARG A 41 5.77 -11.76 2.95
CA ARG A 41 4.85 -11.83 4.08
C ARG A 41 4.50 -10.43 4.57
N HIS A 42 5.47 -9.53 4.60
CA HIS A 42 5.22 -8.18 5.07
C HIS A 42 4.28 -7.44 4.11
N VAL A 43 4.48 -7.62 2.79
CA VAL A 43 3.57 -7.03 1.81
C VAL A 43 2.15 -7.52 2.06
N SER A 44 1.98 -8.83 2.24
CA SER A 44 0.68 -9.40 2.50
C SER A 44 0.06 -8.85 3.77
N PHE A 45 0.85 -8.73 4.84
CA PHE A 45 0.34 -8.24 6.12
C PHE A 45 -0.05 -6.77 6.05
N VAL A 46 0.69 -5.96 5.30
CA VAL A 46 0.32 -4.55 5.11
C VAL A 46 -0.98 -4.46 4.33
N GLU A 47 -1.12 -5.25 3.27
CA GLU A 47 -2.34 -5.20 2.45
C GLU A 47 -3.58 -5.62 3.22
N THR A 48 -3.44 -6.52 4.18
CA THR A 48 -4.58 -7.00 4.96
C THR A 48 -4.76 -6.25 6.27
N GLY A 49 -3.93 -5.25 6.54
CA GLY A 49 -4.05 -4.45 7.76
C GLY A 49 -3.46 -5.11 8.99
N ARG A 50 -2.71 -6.20 8.82
CA ARG A 50 -2.12 -6.91 9.95
C ARG A 50 -0.79 -6.32 10.39
N ALA A 51 -0.18 -5.51 9.55
CA ALA A 51 1.08 -4.85 9.87
C ALA A 51 1.03 -3.41 9.39
N ARG A 52 1.66 -2.53 10.14
CA ARG A 52 1.77 -1.13 9.76
C ARG A 52 3.18 -0.90 9.23
N PRO A 53 3.33 -0.40 8.01
CA PRO A 53 4.67 -0.19 7.46
C PRO A 53 5.34 1.02 8.08
N SER A 54 6.66 0.96 8.20
CA SER A 54 7.44 2.13 8.59
C SER A 54 7.48 3.12 7.42
N ARG A 55 7.90 4.34 7.70
CA ARG A 55 8.06 5.34 6.65
C ARG A 55 9.03 4.85 5.58
N ASP A 56 10.15 4.24 5.99
CA ASP A 56 11.12 3.73 5.03
C ASP A 56 10.52 2.64 4.17
N MET A 57 9.72 1.77 4.75
CA MET A 57 9.06 0.71 3.99
C MET A 57 8.10 1.31 2.96
N VAL A 58 7.35 2.36 3.35
CA VAL A 58 6.45 3.02 2.42
C VAL A 58 7.23 3.59 1.23
N LEU A 59 8.39 4.18 1.49
CA LEU A 59 9.21 4.73 0.41
C LEU A 59 9.73 3.64 -0.51
N LEU A 60 10.14 2.51 0.04
CA LEU A 60 10.58 1.38 -0.78
C LEU A 60 9.47 0.86 -1.66
N LEU A 61 8.27 0.73 -1.09
CA LEU A 61 7.12 0.21 -1.83
C LEU A 61 6.68 1.18 -2.92
N THR A 62 6.61 2.47 -2.60
CA THR A 62 6.16 3.45 -3.60
C THR A 62 7.19 3.64 -4.71
N ASP A 63 8.48 3.48 -4.41
CA ASP A 63 9.50 3.48 -5.44
C ASP A 63 9.33 2.29 -6.38
N ALA A 64 9.16 1.11 -5.81
CA ALA A 64 9.00 -0.10 -6.61
C ALA A 64 7.76 -0.03 -7.51
N LEU A 65 6.72 0.64 -7.04
CA LEU A 65 5.48 0.80 -7.78
C LEU A 65 5.49 2.00 -8.71
N ALA A 66 6.54 2.80 -8.67
CA ALA A 66 6.65 4.03 -9.45
C ALA A 66 5.45 4.94 -9.23
N VAL A 67 5.04 5.07 -7.96
CA VAL A 67 3.91 5.94 -7.60
C VAL A 67 4.34 7.39 -7.82
N PRO A 68 3.55 8.21 -8.52
CA PRO A 68 3.89 9.63 -8.70
C PRO A 68 4.04 10.33 -7.36
N LEU A 69 4.92 11.33 -7.33
CA LEU A 69 5.25 12.01 -6.07
C LEU A 69 4.03 12.52 -5.33
N ARG A 70 3.07 13.11 -6.07
CA ARG A 70 1.90 13.68 -5.41
C ARG A 70 1.06 12.60 -4.73
N GLU A 71 1.01 11.41 -5.30
CA GLU A 71 0.25 10.31 -4.71
C GLU A 71 0.98 9.66 -3.54
N ARG A 72 2.29 9.84 -3.42
CA ARG A 72 3.04 9.26 -2.31
C ARG A 72 2.62 9.84 -0.97
N ASN A 73 2.14 11.09 -0.96
CA ASN A 73 1.64 11.69 0.26
C ASN A 73 0.46 10.91 0.83
N ALA A 74 -0.41 10.40 -0.03
CA ALA A 74 -1.54 9.59 0.43
C ALA A 74 -1.06 8.35 1.17
N PHE A 75 0.01 7.71 0.67
CA PHE A 75 0.60 6.58 1.36
C PHE A 75 1.15 6.96 2.72
N LEU A 76 1.89 8.07 2.79
CA LEU A 76 2.49 8.48 4.04
C LEU A 76 1.44 8.87 5.07
N LEU A 77 0.35 9.48 4.65
CA LEU A 77 -0.73 9.84 5.55
C LEU A 77 -1.52 8.63 6.01
N ALA A 78 -1.61 7.59 5.18
CA ALA A 78 -2.34 6.38 5.51
C ALA A 78 -1.53 5.40 6.36
N ALA A 79 -0.22 5.53 6.36
CA ALA A 79 0.66 4.57 7.05
C ALA A 79 0.61 4.66 8.59
#